data_56f9e31168a80d6529128afd4ae0703a
#
_entry.id   56f9e31168a80d6529128afd4ae0703a
#
_cell.length_a   1.000
_cell.length_b   1.000
_cell.length_c   1.000
_cell.angle_alpha   90.00
_cell.angle_beta   90.00
_cell.angle_gamma   90.00
#
_symmetry.space_group_name_H-M   'P 1'
#
loop_
_entity.id
_entity.type
_entity.pdbx_description
1 polymer ?
#
loop_
_entity_poly.entity_id
_entity_poly.type
_entity_poly.pdbx_seq_one_letter_code
_entity_poly.pdbx_strand_id
1 'polypeptide(L)'
;MSHEPVSRSMAKKRIDPSQAQSRVAIDAVGDVVDADTTSAGTTTGKHTPVSHTDNVQIKPTAFDPWQLTQQFQTSKLATGEFGATASFVGTMRDFNENDDVKAMTLEHYPGMTESQLQAIINDAQQQWPLLESLIVHRVGDIAPGDPIVLVVCWSAHRAAAFDACRFLMEALKSRAPFWKKETLTDNSQRWVEKNTDGHAPAQK
;
A
#
# COMPACT_ATOMS: atom_id res chain seq x y z
N MET A 1 -25.38 7.05 53.59
CA MET A 1 -25.62 7.63 52.27
C MET A 1 -24.91 6.75 51.24
N SER A 2 -25.72 5.87 50.62
CA SER A 2 -25.23 4.79 49.76
C SER A 2 -25.26 5.28 48.30
N HIS A 3 -24.15 5.25 47.59
CA HIS A 3 -24.11 5.48 46.16
C HIS A 3 -24.11 4.15 45.41
N GLU A 4 -25.19 3.92 44.66
CA GLU A 4 -25.29 2.82 43.69
C GLU A 4 -24.59 3.19 42.37
N PRO A 5 -23.93 2.23 41.69
CA PRO A 5 -23.39 2.46 40.35
C PRO A 5 -24.43 2.16 39.28
N VAL A 6 -24.62 3.13 38.37
CA VAL A 6 -25.50 3.01 37.20
C VAL A 6 -24.81 2.14 36.14
N SER A 7 -25.34 0.94 35.94
CA SER A 7 -24.96 0.05 34.82
C SER A 7 -25.63 0.52 33.52
N ARG A 8 -24.85 1.00 32.56
CA ARG A 8 -25.31 1.24 31.18
C ARG A 8 -25.11 -0.02 30.34
N SER A 9 -26.20 -0.75 30.17
CA SER A 9 -26.33 -1.83 29.20
C SER A 9 -26.35 -1.25 27.77
N MET A 10 -25.30 -1.49 26.98
CA MET A 10 -25.31 -1.25 25.53
C MET A 10 -25.94 -2.44 24.81
N ALA A 11 -27.19 -2.30 24.40
CA ALA A 11 -27.89 -3.26 23.55
C ALA A 11 -27.25 -3.28 22.15
N LYS A 12 -26.66 -4.42 21.77
CA LYS A 12 -26.20 -4.71 20.42
C LYS A 12 -27.42 -4.86 19.49
N LYS A 13 -27.60 -3.89 18.61
CA LYS A 13 -28.60 -3.95 17.53
C LYS A 13 -28.19 -5.03 16.53
N ARG A 14 -28.92 -6.13 16.49
CA ARG A 14 -28.77 -7.17 15.46
C ARG A 14 -29.30 -6.62 14.15
N ILE A 15 -28.46 -6.69 13.09
CA ILE A 15 -28.86 -6.37 11.71
C ILE A 15 -29.53 -7.61 11.13
N ASP A 16 -30.76 -7.43 10.63
CA ASP A 16 -31.56 -8.47 9.97
C ASP A 16 -30.99 -8.74 8.56
N PRO A 17 -30.66 -10.01 8.20
CA PRO A 17 -30.10 -10.34 6.88
C PRO A 17 -31.07 -10.27 5.71
N SER A 18 -32.36 -10.00 5.93
CA SER A 18 -33.41 -10.07 4.90
C SER A 18 -33.55 -8.83 4.00
N GLN A 19 -32.77 -7.75 4.26
CA GLN A 19 -32.90 -6.47 3.52
C GLN A 19 -31.81 -6.21 2.47
N ALA A 20 -31.02 -7.21 2.10
CA ALA A 20 -29.94 -7.07 1.11
C ALA A 20 -30.28 -7.79 -0.20
N GLN A 21 -31.39 -7.43 -0.87
CA GLN A 21 -31.63 -7.82 -2.26
C GLN A 21 -32.27 -6.66 -3.03
N SER A 22 -31.45 -5.75 -3.53
CA SER A 22 -31.80 -4.90 -4.66
C SER A 22 -30.97 -5.36 -5.86
N ARG A 23 -31.57 -6.17 -6.70
CA ARG A 23 -31.00 -6.59 -7.98
C ARG A 23 -31.05 -5.40 -8.94
N VAL A 24 -29.90 -4.96 -9.42
CA VAL A 24 -29.81 -4.14 -10.63
C VAL A 24 -29.79 -5.11 -11.81
N ALA A 25 -30.88 -5.11 -12.58
CA ALA A 25 -30.95 -5.78 -13.88
C ALA A 25 -30.19 -4.92 -14.89
N ILE A 26 -29.22 -5.54 -15.58
CA ILE A 26 -28.60 -4.95 -16.77
C ILE A 26 -29.28 -5.60 -17.95
N ASP A 27 -30.04 -4.81 -18.71
CA ASP A 27 -30.67 -5.23 -19.96
C ASP A 27 -29.59 -5.44 -21.04
N ALA A 28 -29.58 -6.65 -21.59
CA ALA A 28 -28.82 -7.00 -22.77
C ALA A 28 -29.61 -6.54 -24.02
N VAL A 29 -29.08 -5.61 -24.78
CA VAL A 29 -29.50 -5.39 -26.16
C VAL A 29 -28.44 -5.96 -27.07
N GLY A 30 -28.81 -7.03 -27.76
CA GLY A 30 -28.03 -7.63 -28.82
C GLY A 30 -28.24 -6.87 -30.14
N ASP A 31 -27.21 -6.74 -30.91
CA ASP A 31 -27.31 -6.70 -32.38
C ASP A 31 -26.14 -7.45 -32.99
N VAL A 32 -26.53 -8.46 -33.77
CA VAL A 32 -25.68 -9.32 -34.59
C VAL A 32 -25.52 -8.62 -35.93
N VAL A 33 -24.29 -8.41 -36.39
CA VAL A 33 -23.98 -8.25 -37.82
C VAL A 33 -22.72 -9.03 -38.16
N ASP A 34 -22.92 -10.01 -39.04
CA ASP A 34 -21.89 -10.76 -39.77
C ASP A 34 -21.13 -9.84 -40.72
N ALA A 35 -19.83 -10.07 -40.90
CA ALA A 35 -19.18 -10.38 -42.15
C ALA A 35 -17.66 -10.21 -42.10
N ASP A 36 -16.98 -11.31 -42.12
CA ASP A 36 -15.88 -11.71 -43.04
C ASP A 36 -14.88 -10.64 -43.48
N THR A 37 -13.60 -10.81 -43.18
CA THR A 37 -12.46 -10.94 -44.09
C THR A 37 -11.11 -10.79 -43.36
N THR A 38 -10.39 -11.89 -43.34
CA THR A 38 -8.94 -12.11 -43.33
C THR A 38 -8.03 -10.85 -43.32
N SER A 39 -7.20 -10.68 -42.30
CA SER A 39 -5.77 -10.32 -42.48
C SER A 39 -4.99 -10.58 -41.18
N ALA A 40 -4.02 -11.48 -41.26
CA ALA A 40 -3.02 -11.72 -40.23
C ALA A 40 -2.10 -10.47 -40.12
N GLY A 41 -2.19 -9.81 -38.99
CA GLY A 41 -1.26 -8.76 -38.58
C GLY A 41 -0.73 -9.07 -37.19
N THR A 42 0.41 -9.76 -37.10
CA THR A 42 1.19 -9.94 -35.88
C THR A 42 1.68 -8.58 -35.41
N THR A 43 0.94 -7.91 -34.55
CA THR A 43 1.42 -6.72 -33.86
C THR A 43 2.14 -7.17 -32.61
N THR A 44 3.43 -7.42 -32.71
CA THR A 44 4.36 -7.41 -31.58
C THR A 44 4.27 -6.06 -30.91
N GLY A 45 3.49 -5.95 -29.83
CA GLY A 45 3.46 -4.80 -28.96
C GLY A 45 4.87 -4.55 -28.43
N LYS A 46 5.53 -3.51 -28.96
CA LYS A 46 6.77 -3.00 -28.39
C LYS A 46 6.46 -2.54 -26.97
N HIS A 47 6.83 -3.37 -26.00
CA HIS A 47 6.99 -2.93 -24.63
C HIS A 47 8.10 -1.86 -24.62
N THR A 48 7.72 -0.59 -24.65
CA THR A 48 8.64 0.49 -24.35
C THR A 48 9.09 0.29 -22.91
N PRO A 49 10.40 0.25 -22.61
CA PRO A 49 10.85 0.19 -21.22
C PRO A 49 10.36 1.44 -20.52
N VAL A 50 9.43 1.25 -19.58
CA VAL A 50 8.92 2.31 -18.70
C VAL A 50 10.10 2.81 -17.88
N SER A 51 10.32 4.12 -17.84
CA SER A 51 11.34 4.72 -16.98
C SER A 51 11.00 4.36 -15.54
N HIS A 52 11.83 3.54 -14.91
CA HIS A 52 11.62 2.98 -13.56
C HIS A 52 11.61 4.02 -12.42
N THR A 53 11.78 5.32 -12.74
CA THR A 53 11.88 6.40 -11.75
C THR A 53 10.56 6.80 -11.09
N ASP A 54 9.42 6.41 -11.69
CA ASP A 54 8.09 6.80 -11.17
C ASP A 54 7.56 5.84 -10.08
N ASN A 55 8.12 4.63 -10.01
CA ASN A 55 7.67 3.57 -9.08
C ASN A 55 8.14 3.78 -7.64
N VAL A 56 9.12 4.65 -7.43
CA VAL A 56 9.65 5.03 -6.12
C VAL A 56 9.51 6.54 -5.93
N GLN A 57 8.85 6.95 -4.85
CA GLN A 57 8.66 8.36 -4.54
C GLN A 57 9.02 8.64 -3.08
N ILE A 58 9.95 9.56 -2.85
CA ILE A 58 10.27 10.09 -1.52
C ILE A 58 9.55 11.43 -1.35
N LYS A 59 8.76 11.56 -0.27
CA LYS A 59 7.91 12.74 -0.01
C LYS A 59 8.37 13.48 1.24
N PRO A 60 8.84 14.73 1.13
CA PRO A 60 9.18 15.55 2.30
C PRO A 60 7.94 16.12 3.01
N THR A 61 6.77 16.05 2.38
CA THR A 61 5.49 16.56 2.91
C THR A 61 4.44 15.45 2.99
N ALA A 62 3.38 15.66 3.76
CA ALA A 62 2.25 14.72 3.86
C ALA A 62 1.67 14.41 2.48
N PHE A 63 1.19 13.21 2.30
CA PHE A 63 0.56 12.74 1.06
C PHE A 63 -0.72 11.96 1.38
N ASP A 64 -1.65 11.95 0.41
CA ASP A 64 -2.83 11.08 0.45
C ASP A 64 -2.50 9.76 -0.27
N PRO A 65 -2.43 8.63 0.45
CA PRO A 65 -2.08 7.35 -0.14
C PRO A 65 -3.12 6.86 -1.17
N TRP A 66 -4.38 7.17 -0.97
CA TRP A 66 -5.47 6.74 -1.85
C TRP A 66 -5.47 7.53 -3.16
N GLN A 67 -5.26 8.83 -3.07
CA GLN A 67 -5.13 9.70 -4.24
C GLN A 67 -3.91 9.30 -5.09
N LEU A 68 -2.76 9.05 -4.47
CA LEU A 68 -1.55 8.60 -5.17
C LEU A 68 -1.74 7.25 -5.83
N THR A 69 -2.39 6.30 -5.15
CA THR A 69 -2.73 4.99 -5.73
C THR A 69 -3.58 5.13 -6.97
N GLN A 70 -4.64 5.94 -6.90
CA GLN A 70 -5.54 6.17 -8.03
C GLN A 70 -4.84 6.86 -9.20
N GLN A 71 -4.06 7.90 -8.94
CA GLN A 71 -3.30 8.63 -9.96
C GLN A 71 -2.30 7.72 -10.67
N PHE A 72 -1.53 6.95 -9.92
CA PHE A 72 -0.56 6.01 -10.47
C PHE A 72 -1.24 4.93 -11.33
N GLN A 73 -2.28 4.29 -10.79
CA GLN A 73 -3.06 3.29 -11.52
C GLN A 73 -3.58 3.83 -12.85
N THR A 74 -4.21 5.00 -12.83
CA THR A 74 -4.77 5.62 -14.05
C THR A 74 -3.70 5.98 -15.08
N SER A 75 -2.49 6.32 -14.63
CA SER A 75 -1.39 6.71 -15.52
C SER A 75 -0.62 5.53 -16.12
N LYS A 76 -0.60 4.36 -15.44
CA LYS A 76 0.27 3.24 -15.79
C LYS A 76 -0.46 1.99 -16.27
N LEU A 77 -1.73 1.81 -15.94
CA LEU A 77 -2.48 0.59 -16.21
C LEU A 77 -3.71 0.86 -17.05
N ALA A 78 -3.94 0.01 -18.05
CA ALA A 78 -5.13 0.09 -18.88
C ALA A 78 -6.35 -0.52 -18.13
N THR A 79 -7.56 -0.05 -18.48
CA THR A 79 -8.80 -0.61 -17.95
C THR A 79 -8.92 -2.09 -18.33
N GLY A 80 -9.14 -2.95 -17.32
CA GLY A 80 -9.28 -4.40 -17.52
C GLY A 80 -7.95 -5.18 -17.58
N GLU A 81 -6.79 -4.51 -17.48
CA GLU A 81 -5.48 -5.16 -17.53
C GLU A 81 -5.14 -5.92 -16.24
N PHE A 82 -5.59 -5.43 -15.09
CA PHE A 82 -5.31 -6.04 -13.79
C PHE A 82 -6.57 -6.58 -13.13
N GLY A 83 -6.43 -7.69 -12.40
CA GLY A 83 -7.51 -8.32 -11.64
C GLY A 83 -7.37 -8.19 -10.12
N ALA A 84 -6.23 -7.68 -9.64
CA ALA A 84 -5.95 -7.54 -8.23
C ALA A 84 -5.03 -6.35 -7.95
N THR A 85 -5.38 -5.58 -6.90
CA THR A 85 -4.55 -4.54 -6.30
C THR A 85 -4.40 -4.87 -4.82
N ALA A 86 -3.17 -5.01 -4.33
CA ALA A 86 -2.87 -5.10 -2.90
C ALA A 86 -2.13 -3.85 -2.46
N SER A 87 -2.53 -3.27 -1.33
CA SER A 87 -1.89 -2.08 -0.78
C SER A 87 -1.62 -2.22 0.70
N PHE A 88 -0.51 -1.61 1.14
CA PHE A 88 -0.17 -1.41 2.54
C PHE A 88 0.06 0.07 2.78
N VAL A 89 -0.59 0.62 3.80
CA VAL A 89 -0.37 1.99 4.28
C VAL A 89 0.13 1.89 5.72
N GLY A 90 1.35 2.36 5.97
CA GLY A 90 1.89 2.52 7.31
C GLY A 90 1.64 3.94 7.80
N THR A 91 1.07 4.08 8.99
CA THR A 91 0.72 5.37 9.61
C THR A 91 1.49 5.52 10.92
N MET A 92 1.88 6.75 11.26
CA MET A 92 2.52 7.03 12.53
C MET A 92 1.53 6.85 13.68
N ARG A 93 1.90 6.04 14.66
CA ARG A 93 1.17 5.89 15.93
C ARG A 93 1.71 6.88 16.94
N ASP A 94 0.90 7.24 17.92
CA ASP A 94 1.25 8.10 19.06
C ASP A 94 1.95 7.34 20.20
N PHE A 95 2.29 6.06 20.00
CA PHE A 95 3.00 5.22 20.98
C PHE A 95 3.99 4.27 20.30
N ASN A 96 5.10 4.00 20.97
CA ASN A 96 6.10 2.99 20.59
C ASN A 96 6.82 2.48 21.82
N GLU A 97 7.01 1.14 21.96
CA GLU A 97 7.75 0.50 23.06
C GLU A 97 7.25 0.91 24.47
N ASN A 98 5.91 1.10 24.61
CA ASN A 98 5.22 1.57 25.81
C ASN A 98 5.44 3.04 26.18
N ASP A 99 6.06 3.84 25.34
CA ASP A 99 6.20 5.27 25.52
C ASP A 99 5.26 6.04 24.56
N ASP A 100 4.76 7.18 25.03
CA ASP A 100 3.98 8.10 24.21
C ASP A 100 4.92 8.92 23.30
N VAL A 101 4.67 8.87 21.99
CA VAL A 101 5.47 9.51 20.97
C VAL A 101 4.72 10.73 20.41
N LYS A 102 5.30 11.91 20.59
CA LYS A 102 4.73 13.18 20.14
C LYS A 102 4.99 13.47 18.67
N ALA A 103 6.16 13.12 18.19
CA ALA A 103 6.60 13.34 16.82
C ALA A 103 7.70 12.36 16.42
N MET A 104 7.89 12.19 15.12
CA MET A 104 8.98 11.39 14.57
C MET A 104 9.64 12.17 13.43
N THR A 105 10.96 12.08 13.33
CA THR A 105 11.71 12.55 12.17
C THR A 105 12.30 11.35 11.45
N LEU A 106 12.06 11.24 10.14
CA LEU A 106 12.68 10.23 9.28
C LEU A 106 13.75 10.87 8.41
N GLU A 107 14.96 10.33 8.52
CA GLU A 107 16.09 10.69 7.68
C GLU A 107 16.36 9.58 6.66
N HIS A 108 16.93 9.94 5.51
CA HIS A 108 17.32 9.01 4.46
C HIS A 108 18.59 9.50 3.78
N TYR A 109 19.18 8.67 2.94
CA TYR A 109 20.31 9.04 2.10
C TYR A 109 19.84 9.24 0.65
N PRO A 110 19.68 10.49 0.18
CA PRO A 110 19.19 10.78 -1.17
C PRO A 110 19.99 10.07 -2.26
N GLY A 111 19.30 9.52 -3.25
CA GLY A 111 19.87 8.72 -4.33
C GLY A 111 20.14 7.27 -3.96
N MET A 112 20.75 6.98 -2.80
CA MET A 112 20.97 5.61 -2.36
C MET A 112 19.65 4.96 -1.94
N THR A 113 18.81 5.67 -1.21
CA THR A 113 17.51 5.15 -0.75
C THR A 113 16.63 4.79 -1.93
N GLU A 114 16.50 5.69 -2.91
CA GLU A 114 15.70 5.47 -4.12
C GLU A 114 16.24 4.27 -4.92
N SER A 115 17.55 4.19 -5.09
CA SER A 115 18.21 3.06 -5.78
C SER A 115 17.94 1.73 -5.06
N GLN A 116 18.00 1.72 -3.73
CA GLN A 116 17.72 0.52 -2.95
C GLN A 116 16.25 0.10 -3.03
N LEU A 117 15.32 1.05 -2.97
CA LEU A 117 13.89 0.78 -3.12
C LEU A 117 13.57 0.26 -4.53
N GLN A 118 14.22 0.79 -5.56
CA GLN A 118 14.08 0.28 -6.93
C GLN A 118 14.63 -1.15 -7.06
N ALA A 119 15.75 -1.48 -6.42
CA ALA A 119 16.28 -2.85 -6.40
C ALA A 119 15.28 -3.81 -5.72
N ILE A 120 14.63 -3.40 -4.63
CA ILE A 120 13.59 -4.20 -3.95
C ILE A 120 12.38 -4.44 -4.89
N ILE A 121 11.95 -3.44 -5.64
CA ILE A 121 10.89 -3.59 -6.66
C ILE A 121 11.30 -4.60 -7.73
N ASN A 122 12.52 -4.48 -8.25
CA ASN A 122 13.04 -5.39 -9.28
C ASN A 122 13.08 -6.85 -8.77
N ASP A 123 13.50 -7.07 -7.50
CA ASP A 123 13.49 -8.40 -6.88
C ASP A 123 12.05 -8.96 -6.79
N ALA A 124 11.05 -8.14 -6.47
CA ALA A 124 9.66 -8.55 -6.46
C ALA A 124 9.15 -8.93 -7.86
N GLN A 125 9.47 -8.14 -8.87
CA GLN A 125 9.09 -8.40 -10.26
C GLN A 125 9.70 -9.68 -10.83
N GLN A 126 10.87 -10.10 -10.33
CA GLN A 126 11.49 -11.38 -10.70
C GLN A 126 10.78 -12.58 -10.05
N GLN A 127 10.13 -12.40 -8.89
CA GLN A 127 9.50 -13.48 -8.14
C GLN A 127 8.01 -13.63 -8.44
N TRP A 128 7.31 -12.55 -8.78
CA TRP A 128 5.88 -12.54 -9.03
C TRP A 128 5.52 -11.83 -10.34
N PRO A 129 4.48 -12.30 -11.05
CA PRO A 129 4.00 -11.65 -12.26
C PRO A 129 3.24 -10.36 -11.92
N LEU A 130 3.98 -9.31 -11.60
CA LEU A 130 3.44 -7.99 -11.34
C LEU A 130 3.29 -7.21 -12.64
N LEU A 131 2.17 -6.51 -12.78
CA LEU A 131 1.96 -5.53 -13.84
C LEU A 131 2.64 -4.21 -13.47
N GLU A 132 2.39 -3.76 -12.24
CA GLU A 132 3.02 -2.56 -11.69
C GLU A 132 3.19 -2.68 -10.17
N SER A 133 4.06 -1.83 -9.62
CA SER A 133 4.23 -1.63 -8.19
C SER A 133 4.64 -0.19 -7.89
N LEU A 134 4.26 0.30 -6.71
CA LEU A 134 4.55 1.66 -6.25
C LEU A 134 5.01 1.61 -4.80
N ILE A 135 6.11 2.30 -4.49
CA ILE A 135 6.56 2.59 -3.12
C ILE A 135 6.62 4.11 -2.97
N VAL A 136 5.86 4.64 -2.01
CA VAL A 136 5.97 6.04 -1.58
C VAL A 136 6.38 6.06 -0.12
N HIS A 137 7.43 6.81 0.21
CA HIS A 137 7.90 6.91 1.59
C HIS A 137 8.05 8.37 2.02
N ARG A 138 7.55 8.68 3.22
CA ARG A 138 7.70 9.99 3.84
C ARG A 138 9.09 10.14 4.45
N VAL A 139 9.62 11.37 4.44
CA VAL A 139 10.83 11.78 5.15
C VAL A 139 10.60 13.13 5.84
N GLY A 140 11.51 13.53 6.72
CA GLY A 140 11.36 14.73 7.53
C GLY A 140 10.42 14.51 8.73
N ASP A 141 9.79 15.59 9.20
CA ASP A 141 8.96 15.55 10.39
C ASP A 141 7.58 14.98 10.11
N ILE A 142 7.13 14.09 11.00
CA ILE A 142 5.90 13.30 10.89
C ILE A 142 5.16 13.38 12.22
N ALA A 143 3.87 13.65 12.18
CA ALA A 143 2.98 13.68 13.33
C ALA A 143 2.16 12.38 13.44
N PRO A 144 1.64 12.05 14.64
CA PRO A 144 0.69 10.97 14.81
C PRO A 144 -0.51 11.09 13.86
N GLY A 145 -0.85 9.98 13.20
CA GLY A 145 -1.90 9.93 12.18
C GLY A 145 -1.40 10.18 10.75
N ASP A 146 -0.21 10.71 10.55
CA ASP A 146 0.34 10.93 9.21
C ASP A 146 0.73 9.59 8.53
N PRO A 147 0.46 9.42 7.23
CA PRO A 147 1.01 8.34 6.43
C PRO A 147 2.54 8.41 6.36
N ILE A 148 3.21 7.29 6.64
CA ILE A 148 4.66 7.14 6.56
C ILE A 148 5.05 6.49 5.24
N VAL A 149 4.35 5.43 4.87
CA VAL A 149 4.68 4.60 3.72
C VAL A 149 3.42 4.10 3.03
N LEU A 150 3.46 4.07 1.71
CA LEU A 150 2.50 3.39 0.86
C LEU A 150 3.26 2.38 0.00
N VAL A 151 2.80 1.14 -0.01
CA VAL A 151 3.24 0.09 -0.94
C VAL A 151 2.01 -0.41 -1.68
N VAL A 152 2.07 -0.46 -3.00
CA VAL A 152 0.99 -0.99 -3.83
C VAL A 152 1.55 -1.92 -4.89
N CYS A 153 0.87 -3.05 -5.13
CA CYS A 153 1.18 -4.00 -6.18
C CYS A 153 -0.07 -4.30 -7.00
N TRP A 154 0.06 -4.27 -8.32
CA TRP A 154 -0.99 -4.66 -9.27
C TRP A 154 -0.58 -5.94 -9.99
N SER A 155 -1.50 -6.89 -10.10
CA SER A 155 -1.30 -8.17 -10.78
C SER A 155 -2.60 -8.67 -11.39
N ALA A 156 -2.53 -9.62 -12.32
CA ALA A 156 -3.71 -10.32 -12.82
C ALA A 156 -4.41 -11.13 -11.71
N HIS A 157 -3.67 -11.61 -10.70
CA HIS A 157 -4.19 -12.52 -9.67
C HIS A 157 -3.83 -12.08 -8.25
N ARG A 158 -4.77 -12.26 -7.31
CA ARG A 158 -4.66 -11.85 -5.91
C ARG A 158 -3.45 -12.43 -5.16
N ALA A 159 -3.07 -13.68 -5.43
CA ALA A 159 -1.95 -14.31 -4.72
C ALA A 159 -0.65 -13.53 -4.94
N ALA A 160 -0.30 -13.28 -6.21
CA ALA A 160 0.90 -12.50 -6.55
C ALA A 160 0.87 -11.08 -5.97
N ALA A 161 -0.30 -10.40 -6.01
CA ALA A 161 -0.44 -9.06 -5.46
C ALA A 161 -0.19 -9.03 -3.94
N PHE A 162 -0.78 -9.97 -3.17
CA PHE A 162 -0.58 -10.03 -1.72
C PHE A 162 0.84 -10.43 -1.33
N ASP A 163 1.41 -11.45 -1.98
CA ASP A 163 2.74 -11.94 -1.65
C ASP A 163 3.82 -10.90 -1.96
N ALA A 164 3.72 -10.24 -3.12
CA ALA A 164 4.64 -9.18 -3.50
C ALA A 164 4.51 -7.94 -2.59
N CYS A 165 3.29 -7.51 -2.27
CA CYS A 165 3.07 -6.37 -1.37
C CYS A 165 3.70 -6.63 0.01
N ARG A 166 3.54 -7.84 0.56
CA ARG A 166 4.20 -8.25 1.79
C ARG A 166 5.71 -8.24 1.65
N PHE A 167 6.23 -8.87 0.59
CA PHE A 167 7.67 -8.91 0.33
C PHE A 167 8.28 -7.51 0.26
N LEU A 168 7.66 -6.60 -0.49
CA LEU A 168 8.12 -5.22 -0.62
C LEU A 168 8.19 -4.52 0.75
N MET A 169 7.16 -4.71 1.59
CA MET A 169 7.12 -4.08 2.92
C MET A 169 8.20 -4.62 3.86
N GLU A 170 8.39 -5.95 3.89
CA GLU A 170 9.42 -6.58 4.74
C GLU A 170 10.84 -6.24 4.24
N ALA A 171 11.06 -6.25 2.92
CA ALA A 171 12.34 -5.87 2.32
C ALA A 171 12.66 -4.39 2.57
N LEU A 172 11.67 -3.50 2.47
CA LEU A 172 11.83 -2.08 2.80
C LEU A 172 12.29 -1.91 4.25
N LYS A 173 11.65 -2.58 5.21
CA LYS A 173 12.01 -2.49 6.63
C LYS A 173 13.42 -3.00 6.94
N SER A 174 13.91 -4.00 6.21
CA SER A 174 15.19 -4.64 6.48
C SER A 174 16.35 -4.10 5.66
N ARG A 175 16.10 -3.52 4.48
CA ARG A 175 17.12 -3.18 3.48
C ARG A 175 17.20 -1.69 3.16
N ALA A 176 16.10 -0.93 3.32
CA ALA A 176 16.11 0.48 2.95
C ALA A 176 16.79 1.35 4.04
N PRO A 177 17.69 2.27 3.65
CA PRO A 177 18.44 3.11 4.58
C PRO A 177 17.60 4.31 5.05
N PHE A 178 16.68 4.04 5.97
CA PHE A 178 15.94 5.06 6.73
C PHE A 178 16.36 5.02 8.19
N TRP A 179 16.55 6.21 8.76
CA TRP A 179 16.80 6.39 10.19
C TRP A 179 15.62 7.09 10.83
N LYS A 180 15.15 6.54 11.93
CA LYS A 180 13.99 7.04 12.66
C LYS A 180 14.43 7.63 13.99
N LYS A 181 14.08 8.90 14.24
CA LYS A 181 14.27 9.60 15.50
C LYS A 181 12.90 9.96 16.07
N GLU A 182 12.60 9.51 17.26
CA GLU A 182 11.36 9.80 17.98
C GLU A 182 11.55 10.95 18.96
N THR A 183 10.53 11.81 19.08
CA THR A 183 10.41 12.83 20.12
C THR A 183 9.28 12.41 21.06
N LEU A 184 9.61 12.17 22.32
CA LEU A 184 8.67 11.73 23.34
C LEU A 184 7.86 12.92 23.90
N THR A 185 6.85 12.62 24.72
CA THR A 185 5.98 13.65 25.31
C THR A 185 6.71 14.58 26.28
N ASP A 186 7.80 14.12 26.90
CA ASP A 186 8.71 14.92 27.73
C ASP A 186 9.71 15.77 26.93
N ASN A 187 9.60 15.77 25.58
CA ASN A 187 10.51 16.39 24.61
C ASN A 187 11.92 15.76 24.54
N SER A 188 12.18 14.65 25.21
CA SER A 188 13.38 13.87 24.96
C SER A 188 13.37 13.25 23.56
N GLN A 189 14.53 12.96 23.00
CA GLN A 189 14.68 12.37 21.66
C GLN A 189 15.48 11.07 21.75
N ARG A 190 15.07 10.09 20.94
CA ARG A 190 15.82 8.84 20.79
C ARG A 190 15.87 8.37 19.35
N TRP A 191 16.99 7.78 18.96
CA TRP A 191 17.09 7.02 17.71
C TRP A 191 16.49 5.63 17.92
N VAL A 192 15.70 5.18 16.96
CA VAL A 192 15.12 3.84 16.98
C VAL A 192 16.06 2.89 16.25
N GLU A 193 16.75 2.04 17.03
CA GLU A 193 17.75 1.10 16.50
C GLU A 193 17.13 -0.11 15.81
N LYS A 194 15.97 -0.56 16.25
CA LYS A 194 15.26 -1.73 15.70
C LYS A 194 13.90 -1.35 15.10
N ASN A 195 13.65 -1.80 13.88
CA ASN A 195 12.30 -1.86 13.37
C ASN A 195 11.48 -2.92 14.12
N THR A 196 10.17 -2.70 14.27
CA THR A 196 9.25 -3.72 14.80
C THR A 196 9.41 -5.01 14.00
N ASP A 197 9.47 -6.16 14.67
CA ASP A 197 9.61 -7.46 14.04
C ASP A 197 8.49 -7.68 13.00
N GLY A 198 8.88 -8.15 11.82
CA GLY A 198 7.98 -8.51 10.75
C GLY A 198 7.30 -9.84 10.98
N HIS A 199 6.62 -10.34 9.96
CA HIS A 199 5.97 -11.64 9.99
C HIS A 199 7.02 -12.76 10.03
N ALA A 200 7.07 -13.51 11.12
CA ALA A 200 7.77 -14.79 11.13
C ALA A 200 7.01 -15.78 10.22
N PRO A 201 7.66 -16.43 9.24
CA PRO A 201 6.99 -17.45 8.44
C PRO A 201 6.46 -18.55 9.37
N ALA A 202 5.21 -18.97 9.15
CA ALA A 202 4.63 -20.09 9.91
C ALA A 202 5.57 -21.30 9.76
N GLN A 203 6.03 -21.84 10.88
CA GLN A 203 6.80 -23.09 10.88
C GLN A 203 5.88 -24.17 10.31
N LYS A 204 6.34 -24.84 9.23
CA LYS A 204 5.64 -25.96 8.60
C LYS A 204 5.84 -27.20 9.45
#